data_14c71c46e8ad8613a8717228083af14a
#
_entry.id   14c71c46e8ad8613a8717228083af14a
#
_cell.length_a   1.000
_cell.length_b   1.000
_cell.length_c   1.000
_cell.angle_alpha   90.00
_cell.angle_beta   90.00
_cell.angle_gamma   90.00
#
_symmetry.space_group_name_H-M   'P 1'
#
loop_
_entity.id
_entity.type
_entity.pdbx_description
1 polymer ?
#
loop_
_entity_poly.entity_id
_entity_poly.type
_entity_poly.pdbx_seq_one_letter_code
_entity_poly.pdbx_strand_id
1 'polypeptide(L)'
;NSKTGQSIYNQFCIACHQSDGRGDSPRFPTLVDTDWVNGDKKRLLDLTINGMEGPIKVNGETFDGVMPQHSFLNDKEIADVLTYIRTNFGNNSSPITFQEVAEFRKTNSRFK
;
A
#
# COMPACT_ATOMS: atom_id res chain seq x y z
N ASN A 1 -9.45 10.03 -5.44
CA ASN A 1 -10.32 10.38 -4.33
C ASN A 1 -10.63 9.13 -3.49
N SER A 2 -11.20 9.31 -2.32
CA SER A 2 -11.38 8.19 -1.40
C SER A 2 -12.39 7.15 -1.91
N LYS A 3 -13.36 7.57 -2.70
CA LYS A 3 -14.35 6.66 -3.27
C LYS A 3 -13.71 5.71 -4.29
N THR A 4 -12.85 6.25 -5.15
CA THR A 4 -12.09 5.46 -6.13
C THR A 4 -11.09 4.57 -5.40
N GLY A 5 -10.41 5.11 -4.39
CA GLY A 5 -9.46 4.34 -3.58
C GLY A 5 -10.10 3.16 -2.88
N GLN A 6 -11.28 3.37 -2.31
CA GLN A 6 -12.04 2.29 -1.67
C GLN A 6 -12.41 1.19 -2.67
N SER A 7 -12.84 1.56 -3.87
CA SER A 7 -13.19 0.61 -4.91
C SER A 7 -11.98 -0.24 -5.30
N ILE A 8 -10.82 0.39 -5.47
CA ILE A 8 -9.58 -0.32 -5.82
C ILE A 8 -9.15 -1.23 -4.67
N TYR A 9 -9.24 -0.75 -3.44
CA TYR A 9 -8.92 -1.55 -2.27
C TYR A 9 -9.79 -2.82 -2.22
N ASN A 10 -11.09 -2.67 -2.43
CA ASN A 10 -12.03 -3.79 -2.40
C ASN A 10 -11.76 -4.78 -3.54
N GLN A 11 -11.18 -4.34 -4.63
CA GLN A 11 -10.92 -5.18 -5.79
C GLN A 11 -9.60 -5.95 -5.67
N PHE A 12 -8.54 -5.31 -5.16
CA PHE A 12 -7.18 -5.86 -5.24
C PHE A 12 -6.51 -6.13 -3.89
N CYS A 13 -6.96 -5.51 -2.82
CA CYS A 13 -6.24 -5.55 -1.54
C CYS A 13 -6.99 -6.32 -0.45
N ILE A 14 -8.30 -6.33 -0.52
CA ILE A 14 -9.15 -6.84 0.55
C ILE A 14 -8.96 -8.34 0.82
N ALA A 15 -8.64 -9.11 -0.22
CA ALA A 15 -8.50 -10.57 -0.07
C ALA A 15 -7.42 -10.95 0.95
N CYS A 16 -6.36 -10.14 1.04
CA CYS A 16 -5.25 -10.39 1.97
C CYS A 16 -5.38 -9.51 3.22
N HIS A 17 -5.71 -8.23 3.04
CA HIS A 17 -5.69 -7.26 4.14
C HIS A 17 -7.04 -7.09 4.85
N GLN A 18 -8.09 -7.74 4.37
CA GLN A 18 -9.44 -7.74 4.92
C GLN A 18 -10.13 -6.39 4.77
N SER A 19 -11.45 -6.37 4.96
CA SER A 19 -12.26 -5.15 4.79
C SER A 19 -11.98 -4.10 5.86
N ASP A 20 -11.52 -4.51 7.04
CA ASP A 20 -11.16 -3.61 8.14
C ASP A 20 -9.67 -3.25 8.15
N GLY A 21 -8.89 -3.74 7.19
CA GLY A 21 -7.47 -3.47 7.08
C GLY A 21 -6.60 -4.21 8.09
N ARG A 22 -7.15 -5.10 8.89
CA ARG A 22 -6.41 -5.78 9.96
C ARG A 22 -5.52 -6.92 9.50
N GLY A 23 -5.74 -7.40 8.28
CA GLY A 23 -4.95 -8.49 7.75
C GLY A 23 -5.24 -9.82 8.42
N ASP A 24 -4.28 -10.71 8.37
CA ASP A 24 -4.37 -12.07 8.93
C ASP A 24 -2.98 -12.50 9.37
N SER A 25 -2.66 -12.20 10.63
CA SER A 25 -1.36 -12.56 11.19
C SER A 25 -1.21 -14.07 11.29
N PRO A 26 -0.06 -14.65 10.98
CA PRO A 26 1.20 -14.01 10.58
C PRO A 26 1.38 -13.84 9.07
N ARG A 27 0.38 -14.16 8.24
CA ARG A 27 0.53 -14.19 6.79
C ARG A 27 0.42 -12.82 6.15
N PHE A 28 -0.59 -12.03 6.58
CA PHE A 28 -0.88 -10.75 5.95
C PHE A 28 -0.88 -9.66 7.01
N PRO A 29 -0.02 -8.64 6.86
CA PRO A 29 0.09 -7.59 7.87
C PRO A 29 -1.14 -6.70 7.93
N THR A 30 -1.37 -6.16 9.13
CA THR A 30 -2.38 -5.14 9.32
C THR A 30 -1.99 -3.85 8.60
N LEU A 31 -2.99 -3.09 8.17
CA LEU A 31 -2.81 -1.74 7.65
C LEU A 31 -3.26 -0.69 8.67
N VAL A 32 -3.71 -1.14 9.85
CA VAL A 32 -4.24 -0.27 10.90
C VAL A 32 -3.08 0.35 11.68
N ASP A 33 -2.94 1.66 11.57
CA ASP A 33 -1.97 2.46 12.33
C ASP A 33 -0.56 1.89 12.27
N THR A 34 -0.06 1.59 11.06
CA THR A 34 1.25 0.96 10.91
C THR A 34 2.33 1.95 10.53
N ASP A 35 3.56 1.61 10.91
CA ASP A 35 4.75 2.37 10.51
C ASP A 35 4.99 2.34 9.00
N TRP A 36 4.58 1.26 8.31
CA TRP A 36 4.69 1.18 6.85
C TRP A 36 3.71 2.10 6.14
N VAL A 37 2.46 2.13 6.59
CA VAL A 37 1.42 2.96 5.96
C VAL A 37 1.66 4.44 6.24
N ASN A 38 2.01 4.77 7.46
CA ASN A 38 2.13 6.17 7.92
C ASN A 38 3.54 6.74 7.77
N GLY A 39 4.50 5.95 7.35
CA GLY A 39 5.89 6.36 7.24
C GLY A 39 6.27 6.89 5.87
N ASP A 40 7.46 6.50 5.42
CA ASP A 40 8.04 6.97 4.18
C ASP A 40 7.18 6.61 2.95
N LYS A 41 6.75 7.62 2.22
CA LYS A 41 5.92 7.45 1.03
C LYS A 41 6.65 6.64 -0.05
N LYS A 42 7.94 6.84 -0.23
CA LYS A 42 8.71 6.11 -1.26
C LYS A 42 8.76 4.62 -0.96
N ARG A 43 8.91 4.27 0.32
CA ARG A 43 8.92 2.87 0.75
C ARG A 43 7.55 2.23 0.48
N LEU A 44 6.48 2.93 0.79
CA LEU A 44 5.11 2.45 0.55
C LEU A 44 4.83 2.31 -0.95
N LEU A 45 5.27 3.26 -1.76
CA LEU A 45 5.12 3.21 -3.21
C LEU A 45 5.90 2.04 -3.80
N ASP A 46 7.14 1.82 -3.35
CA ASP A 46 7.97 0.71 -3.82
C ASP A 46 7.29 -0.64 -3.53
N LEU A 47 6.83 -0.82 -2.31
CA LEU A 47 6.13 -2.04 -1.90
C LEU A 47 4.89 -2.29 -2.76
N THR A 48 4.10 -1.25 -3.00
CA THR A 48 2.84 -1.37 -3.73
C THR A 48 3.06 -1.63 -5.21
N ILE A 49 3.95 -0.88 -5.84
CA ILE A 49 4.17 -0.94 -7.29
C ILE A 49 5.00 -2.16 -7.67
N ASN A 50 6.10 -2.40 -6.95
CA ASN A 50 7.06 -3.45 -7.31
C ASN A 50 6.84 -4.77 -6.56
N GLY A 51 5.99 -4.76 -5.53
CA GLY A 51 5.76 -5.92 -4.71
C GLY A 51 6.88 -6.12 -3.68
N MET A 52 6.73 -7.16 -2.88
CA MET A 52 7.68 -7.47 -1.83
C MET A 52 7.67 -8.96 -1.52
N GLU A 53 8.82 -9.49 -1.15
CA GLU A 53 8.94 -10.88 -0.76
C GLU A 53 9.96 -11.00 0.37
N GLY A 54 9.77 -12.01 1.24
CA GLY A 54 10.65 -12.24 2.36
C GLY A 54 10.17 -11.54 3.64
N PRO A 55 10.96 -11.67 4.72
CA PRO A 55 10.53 -11.16 6.02
C PRO A 55 10.62 -9.64 6.12
N ILE A 56 9.59 -9.03 6.70
CA ILE A 56 9.57 -7.61 7.05
C ILE A 56 9.00 -7.45 8.46
N LYS A 57 9.29 -6.32 9.08
CA LYS A 57 8.68 -5.96 10.36
C LYS A 57 7.68 -4.86 10.17
N VAL A 58 6.46 -5.10 10.65
CA VAL A 58 5.38 -4.10 10.66
C VAL A 58 4.99 -3.91 12.12
N ASN A 59 5.16 -2.71 12.63
CA ASN A 59 4.92 -2.39 14.06
C ASN A 59 5.65 -3.36 15.00
N GLY A 60 6.85 -3.80 14.61
CA GLY A 60 7.66 -4.71 15.44
C GLY A 60 7.35 -6.18 15.27
N GLU A 61 6.29 -6.53 14.57
CA GLU A 61 5.92 -7.93 14.31
C GLU A 61 6.46 -8.37 12.94
N THR A 62 7.03 -9.57 12.89
CA THR A 62 7.59 -10.10 11.63
C THR A 62 6.52 -10.78 10.80
N PHE A 63 6.47 -10.39 9.52
CA PHE A 63 5.63 -11.04 8.51
C PHE A 63 6.54 -11.55 7.41
N ASP A 64 6.29 -12.74 6.92
CA ASP A 64 7.11 -13.37 5.88
C ASP A 64 6.20 -13.96 4.82
N GLY A 65 6.17 -13.33 3.66
CA GLY A 65 5.33 -13.77 2.57
C GLY A 65 5.61 -12.97 1.32
N VAL A 66 4.65 -13.01 0.40
CA VAL A 66 4.74 -12.31 -0.87
C VAL A 66 3.57 -11.36 -0.99
N MET A 67 3.86 -10.08 -1.23
CA MET A 67 2.87 -9.13 -1.71
C MET A 67 3.08 -8.95 -3.20
N PRO A 68 2.10 -9.32 -4.05
CA PRO A 68 2.26 -9.18 -5.49
C PRO A 68 2.43 -7.72 -5.90
N GLN A 69 3.13 -7.51 -7.01
CA GLN A 69 3.28 -6.17 -7.56
C GLN A 69 1.95 -5.67 -8.14
N HIS A 70 1.75 -4.36 -8.08
CA HIS A 70 0.56 -3.71 -8.59
C HIS A 70 0.89 -2.65 -9.65
N SER A 71 1.95 -2.89 -10.42
CA SER A 71 2.40 -1.97 -11.46
C SER A 71 1.38 -1.80 -12.61
N PHE A 72 0.39 -2.70 -12.69
CA PHE A 72 -0.68 -2.60 -13.69
C PHE A 72 -1.69 -1.49 -13.39
N LEU A 73 -1.74 -0.99 -12.15
CA LEU A 73 -2.58 0.15 -11.81
C LEU A 73 -1.92 1.43 -12.32
N ASN A 74 -2.72 2.37 -12.80
CA ASN A 74 -2.17 3.64 -13.27
C ASN A 74 -1.84 4.58 -12.10
N ASP A 75 -1.21 5.72 -12.38
CA ASP A 75 -0.74 6.64 -11.35
C ASP A 75 -1.88 7.14 -10.46
N LYS A 76 -3.03 7.46 -11.05
CA LYS A 76 -4.18 7.94 -10.29
C LYS A 76 -4.77 6.85 -9.41
N GLU A 77 -4.84 5.62 -9.91
CA GLU A 77 -5.34 4.49 -9.14
C GLU A 77 -4.46 4.18 -7.94
N ILE A 78 -3.15 4.19 -8.14
CA ILE A 78 -2.18 4.00 -7.04
C ILE A 78 -2.34 5.12 -6.01
N ALA A 79 -2.39 6.38 -6.49
CA ALA A 79 -2.55 7.53 -5.59
C ALA A 79 -3.85 7.43 -4.78
N ASP A 80 -4.95 7.06 -5.42
CA ASP A 80 -6.25 6.98 -4.76
C ASP A 80 -6.30 5.85 -3.72
N VAL A 81 -5.79 4.67 -4.04
CA VAL A 81 -5.84 3.54 -3.11
C VAL A 81 -4.91 3.77 -1.91
N LEU A 82 -3.72 4.32 -2.14
CA LEU A 82 -2.80 4.59 -1.04
C LEU A 82 -3.31 5.74 -0.16
N THR A 83 -3.94 6.74 -0.75
CA THR A 83 -4.59 7.81 0.02
C THR A 83 -5.72 7.23 0.87
N TYR A 84 -6.52 6.34 0.30
CA TYR A 84 -7.59 5.66 1.05
C TYR A 84 -7.02 4.94 2.27
N ILE A 85 -5.95 4.15 2.09
CA ILE A 85 -5.32 3.40 3.18
C ILE A 85 -4.73 4.34 4.22
N ARG A 86 -4.07 5.43 3.78
CA ARG A 86 -3.41 6.37 4.69
C ARG A 86 -4.38 7.26 5.46
N THR A 87 -5.64 7.32 5.06
CA THR A 87 -6.65 8.14 5.73
C THR A 87 -7.78 7.32 6.36
N ASN A 88 -7.70 5.99 6.29
CA ASN A 88 -8.66 5.08 6.89
C ASN A 88 -7.94 4.09 7.79
N PHE A 89 -8.66 3.13 8.35
CA PHE A 89 -8.11 2.10 9.24
C PHE A 89 -7.36 2.69 10.45
N GLY A 90 -7.87 3.80 10.99
CA GLY A 90 -7.22 4.47 12.11
C GLY A 90 -6.03 5.33 11.72
N ASN A 91 -5.70 5.41 10.45
CA ASN A 91 -4.60 6.22 9.93
C ASN A 91 -5.09 7.65 9.65
N ASN A 92 -4.18 8.61 9.80
CA ASN A 92 -4.48 10.01 9.50
C ASN A 92 -3.22 10.67 8.94
N SER A 93 -2.74 10.16 7.82
CA SER A 93 -1.52 10.63 7.17
C SER A 93 -1.86 11.41 5.92
N SER A 94 -0.89 12.20 5.43
CA SER A 94 -1.08 13.03 4.23
C SER A 94 -1.37 12.15 3.02
N PRO A 95 -2.16 12.67 2.05
CA PRO A 95 -2.47 11.91 0.84
C PRO A 95 -1.24 11.70 -0.03
N ILE A 96 -1.31 10.70 -0.90
CA ILE A 96 -0.33 10.50 -1.95
C ILE A 96 -0.95 10.98 -3.25
N THR A 97 -0.26 11.89 -3.93
CA THR A 97 -0.75 12.48 -5.18
C THR A 97 -0.31 11.65 -6.38
N PHE A 98 -1.03 11.80 -7.50
CA PHE A 98 -0.62 11.09 -8.72
C PHE A 98 0.73 11.59 -9.24
N GLN A 99 1.09 12.84 -8.96
CA GLN A 99 2.41 13.39 -9.30
C GLN A 99 3.51 12.65 -8.52
N GLU A 100 3.28 12.37 -7.24
CA GLU A 100 4.24 11.59 -6.44
C GLU A 100 4.41 10.18 -6.99
N VAL A 101 3.33 9.56 -7.44
CA VAL A 101 3.40 8.22 -8.05
C VAL A 101 4.19 8.27 -9.36
N ALA A 102 3.88 9.24 -10.22
CA ALA A 102 4.55 9.39 -11.51
C ALA A 102 6.05 9.63 -11.32
N GLU A 103 6.43 10.48 -10.37
CA GLU A 103 7.82 10.77 -10.09
C GLU A 103 8.55 9.53 -9.56
N PHE A 104 7.91 8.77 -8.67
CA PHE A 104 8.48 7.53 -8.16
C PHE A 104 8.75 6.54 -9.30
N ARG A 105 7.76 6.33 -10.18
CA ARG A 105 7.90 5.40 -11.30
C ARG A 105 9.03 5.80 -12.25
N LYS A 106 9.20 7.09 -12.45
CA LYS A 106 10.25 7.62 -13.33
C LYS A 106 11.64 7.33 -12.81
N THR A 107 11.84 7.40 -11.49
CA THR A 107 13.18 7.33 -10.88
C THR A 107 13.47 6.01 -10.18
N ASN A 108 12.46 5.23 -9.82
CA ASN A 108 12.62 4.05 -8.95
C ASN A 108 11.97 2.77 -9.49
N SER A 109 11.41 2.80 -10.71
CA SER A 109 10.75 1.62 -11.25
C SER A 109 11.77 0.54 -11.61
N ARG A 110 11.45 -0.70 -11.23
CA ARG A 110 12.23 -1.89 -11.63
C ARG A 110 11.85 -2.38 -13.03
N PHE A 111 10.71 -1.91 -13.54
CA PHE A 111 10.18 -2.32 -14.83
C PHE A 111 10.18 -1.11 -15.76
N LYS A 112 11.18 -1.02 -16.58
CA LYS A 112 11.32 0.10 -17.54
C LYS A 112 10.79 -0.26 -18.90
#